data_34d89de28b9ea1c09d8f66f732c98f2d
#
_entry.id   34d89de28b9ea1c09d8f66f732c98f2d
#
_cell.length_a   1.000
_cell.length_b   1.000
_cell.length_c   1.000
_cell.angle_alpha   90.00
_cell.angle_beta   90.00
_cell.angle_gamma   90.00
#
_symmetry.space_group_name_H-M   'P 1'
#
loop_
_entity.id
_entity.type
_entity.pdbx_description
1 polymer ?
#
loop_
_entity_poly.entity_id
_entity_poly.type
_entity_poly.pdbx_seq_one_letter_code
_entity_poly.pdbx_strand_id
1 'polypeptide(L)'
;VTREALLVSHTGKKQNRDTARAVAADLAAAGIVVRVLADEADDLAIGGAVPVSGPDAAAGVELVCALGGDGTLLRAAEVARPAGAPLFGINLGKVGFLAE
;
A
#
# COMPACT_ATOMS: atom_id res chain seq x y z
N VAL A 1 -8.66 -14.30 14.35
CA VAL A 1 -7.49 -13.47 14.06
C VAL A 1 -7.81 -12.53 12.92
N THR A 2 -7.60 -11.25 13.12
CA THR A 2 -7.85 -10.24 12.09
C THR A 2 -6.67 -10.21 11.12
N ARG A 3 -6.97 -10.31 9.84
CA ARG A 3 -5.96 -10.18 8.81
C ARG A 3 -5.88 -8.71 8.39
N GLU A 4 -4.65 -8.20 8.29
CA GLU A 4 -4.45 -6.80 7.95
C GLU A 4 -3.30 -6.67 6.96
N ALA A 5 -3.41 -5.68 6.08
CA ALA A 5 -2.37 -5.36 5.12
C ALA A 5 -2.23 -3.84 5.05
N LEU A 6 -1.00 -3.37 4.83
CA LEU A 6 -0.74 -1.95 4.64
C LEU A 6 -0.54 -1.69 3.16
N LEU A 7 -1.29 -0.73 2.62
CA LEU A 7 -1.18 -0.30 1.24
C LEU A 7 -0.46 1.04 1.21
N VAL A 8 0.66 1.11 0.51
CA VAL A 8 1.44 2.34 0.32
C VAL A 8 1.37 2.69 -1.15
N SER A 9 0.92 3.89 -1.48
CA SER A 9 0.70 4.26 -2.87
C SER A 9 1.16 5.67 -3.17
N HIS A 10 1.71 5.85 -4.36
CA HIS A 10 1.92 7.18 -4.90
C HIS A 10 0.55 7.75 -5.24
N THR A 11 0.26 8.98 -4.78
CA THR A 11 -1.07 9.56 -4.91
C THR A 11 -1.17 10.68 -5.93
N GLY A 12 -0.06 11.05 -6.54
CA GLY A 12 -0.04 12.20 -7.45
C GLY A 12 -0.66 11.93 -8.81
N LYS A 13 -0.86 10.67 -9.18
CA LYS A 13 -1.45 10.32 -10.48
C LYS A 13 -2.74 9.55 -10.27
N LYS A 14 -3.75 9.93 -11.05
CA LYS A 14 -5.07 9.29 -10.96
C LYS A 14 -4.98 7.79 -11.20
N GLN A 15 -4.16 7.37 -12.17
CA GLN A 15 -4.00 5.96 -12.50
C GLN A 15 -3.51 5.15 -11.30
N ASN A 16 -2.57 5.71 -10.55
CA ASN A 16 -2.06 5.03 -9.36
C ASN A 16 -3.12 4.95 -8.28
N ARG A 17 -3.87 6.04 -8.08
CA ARG A 17 -4.96 6.03 -7.10
C ARG A 17 -6.03 5.01 -7.46
N ASP A 18 -6.38 4.92 -8.74
CA ASP A 18 -7.39 3.96 -9.19
C ASP A 18 -6.93 2.52 -8.97
N THR A 19 -5.66 2.24 -9.25
CA THR A 19 -5.09 0.92 -9.00
C THR A 19 -5.09 0.59 -7.51
N ALA A 20 -4.73 1.58 -6.68
CA ALA A 20 -4.72 1.38 -5.24
C ALA A 20 -6.11 1.06 -4.71
N ARG A 21 -7.13 1.75 -5.23
CA ARG A 21 -8.51 1.47 -4.82
C ARG A 21 -8.96 0.07 -5.24
N ALA A 22 -8.55 -0.37 -6.43
CA ALA A 22 -8.88 -1.71 -6.90
C ALA A 22 -8.21 -2.78 -6.04
N VAL A 23 -6.94 -2.59 -5.71
CA VAL A 23 -6.23 -3.52 -4.83
C VAL A 23 -6.88 -3.56 -3.45
N ALA A 24 -7.23 -2.39 -2.92
CA ALA A 24 -7.89 -2.33 -1.62
C ALA A 24 -9.22 -3.06 -1.62
N ALA A 25 -9.99 -2.93 -2.69
CA ALA A 25 -11.27 -3.62 -2.80
C ALA A 25 -11.07 -5.14 -2.83
N ASP A 26 -10.05 -5.61 -3.53
CA ASP A 26 -9.74 -7.04 -3.58
C ASP A 26 -9.34 -7.56 -2.21
N LEU A 27 -8.51 -6.81 -1.49
CA LEU A 27 -8.09 -7.19 -0.14
C LEU A 27 -9.28 -7.24 0.81
N ALA A 28 -10.14 -6.23 0.75
CA ALA A 28 -11.33 -6.18 1.60
C ALA A 28 -12.27 -7.35 1.30
N ALA A 29 -12.43 -7.69 0.02
CA ALA A 29 -13.27 -8.83 -0.38
C ALA A 29 -12.72 -10.15 0.17
N ALA A 30 -11.42 -10.22 0.38
CA ALA A 30 -10.78 -11.39 0.96
C ALA A 30 -10.81 -11.39 2.50
N GLY A 31 -11.46 -10.41 3.12
CA GLY A 31 -11.55 -10.33 4.56
C GLY A 31 -10.34 -9.68 5.22
N ILE A 32 -9.54 -8.95 4.47
CA ILE A 32 -8.33 -8.32 4.99
C ILE A 32 -8.62 -6.84 5.26
N VAL A 33 -8.32 -6.39 6.47
CA VAL A 33 -8.42 -4.97 6.82
C VAL A 33 -7.28 -4.23 6.14
N VAL A 34 -7.62 -3.16 5.42
CA VAL A 34 -6.63 -2.37 4.69
C VAL A 34 -6.23 -1.17 5.53
N ARG A 35 -4.93 -1.02 5.78
CA ARG A 35 -4.37 0.20 6.36
C ARG A 35 -3.79 1.03 5.25
N VAL A 36 -3.84 2.36 5.40
CA VAL A 36 -3.16 3.29 4.49
C VAL A 36 -2.36 4.28 5.33
N LEU A 37 -1.30 4.84 4.76
CA LEU A 37 -0.56 5.87 5.47
C LEU A 37 -1.43 7.12 5.59
N ALA A 38 -1.38 7.75 6.76
CA ALA A 38 -2.27 8.88 7.06
C ALA A 38 -2.14 10.02 6.04
N ASP A 39 -0.90 10.27 5.56
CA ASP A 39 -0.69 11.34 4.60
C ASP A 39 -1.13 10.97 3.17
N GLU A 40 -1.51 9.73 2.94
CA GLU A 40 -2.07 9.29 1.65
C GLU A 40 -3.58 9.06 1.73
N ALA A 41 -4.13 9.03 2.93
CA ALA A 41 -5.51 8.60 3.13
C ALA A 41 -6.53 9.47 2.39
N ASP A 42 -6.36 10.79 2.43
CA ASP A 42 -7.31 11.69 1.81
C ASP A 42 -7.32 11.55 0.29
N ASP A 43 -6.14 11.44 -0.31
CA ASP A 43 -6.02 11.32 -1.75
C ASP A 43 -6.53 9.97 -2.24
N LEU A 44 -6.28 8.92 -1.49
CA LEU A 44 -6.74 7.59 -1.88
C LEU A 44 -8.25 7.45 -1.71
N ALA A 45 -8.81 8.05 -0.66
CA ALA A 45 -10.25 8.04 -0.41
C ALA A 45 -10.84 6.63 -0.46
N ILE A 46 -10.17 5.68 0.21
CA ILE A 46 -10.63 4.30 0.26
C ILE A 46 -11.55 4.13 1.45
N GLY A 47 -12.81 3.79 1.19
CA GLY A 47 -13.78 3.55 2.26
C GLY A 47 -13.38 2.35 3.08
N GLY A 48 -13.46 2.49 4.41
CA GLY A 48 -13.13 1.40 5.31
C GLY A 48 -11.65 1.22 5.59
N ALA A 49 -10.76 1.96 4.92
CA ALA A 49 -9.34 1.87 5.20
C ALA A 49 -9.02 2.58 6.51
N VAL A 50 -8.02 2.05 7.21
CA VAL A 50 -7.58 2.59 8.50
C VAL A 50 -6.32 3.41 8.30
N PRO A 51 -6.33 4.72 8.53
CA PRO A 51 -5.12 5.52 8.40
C PRO A 51 -4.16 5.23 9.55
N VAL A 52 -2.88 5.10 9.22
CA VAL A 52 -1.83 4.82 10.20
C VAL A 52 -0.63 5.69 9.93
N SER A 53 0.21 5.88 10.94
CA SER A 53 1.42 6.67 10.80
C SER A 53 2.46 6.22 11.81
N GLY A 54 3.70 6.73 11.64
CA GLY A 54 4.77 6.46 12.57
C GLY A 54 5.46 5.13 12.32
N PRO A 55 6.41 4.79 13.20
CA PRO A 55 7.22 3.58 12.99
C PRO A 55 6.45 2.28 13.13
N ASP A 56 5.26 2.32 13.72
CA ASP A 56 4.44 1.13 13.92
C ASP A 56 3.35 0.98 12.86
N ALA A 57 3.43 1.73 11.78
CA ALA A 57 2.38 1.72 10.76
C ALA A 57 2.09 0.33 10.20
N ALA A 58 3.12 -0.52 10.10
CA ALA A 58 2.97 -1.88 9.59
C ALA A 58 2.93 -2.95 10.68
N ALA A 59 2.85 -2.55 11.95
CA ALA A 59 2.87 -3.52 13.03
C ALA A 59 1.66 -4.46 12.93
N GLY A 60 1.94 -5.76 12.91
CA GLY A 60 0.87 -6.75 12.87
C GLY A 60 0.26 -7.03 11.52
N VAL A 61 0.73 -6.36 10.46
CA VAL A 61 0.20 -6.68 9.12
C VAL A 61 0.87 -7.93 8.57
N GLU A 62 0.14 -8.65 7.74
CA GLU A 62 0.71 -9.83 7.07
C GLU A 62 1.42 -9.45 5.77
N LEU A 63 1.19 -8.25 5.24
CA LEU A 63 1.74 -7.84 3.96
C LEU A 63 1.77 -6.32 3.87
N VAL A 64 2.85 -5.78 3.31
CA VAL A 64 2.90 -4.39 2.86
C VAL A 64 2.89 -4.40 1.33
N CYS A 65 1.93 -3.74 0.73
CA CYS A 65 1.79 -3.66 -0.71
C CYS A 65 2.09 -2.24 -1.17
N ALA A 66 3.07 -2.08 -2.05
CA ALA A 66 3.49 -0.77 -2.54
C ALA A 66 3.14 -0.61 -4.02
N LEU A 67 2.51 0.51 -4.35
CA LEU A 67 2.07 0.82 -5.72
C LEU A 67 2.64 2.17 -6.12
N GLY A 68 3.55 2.18 -7.06
CA GLY A 68 4.15 3.43 -7.52
C GLY A 68 5.51 3.23 -8.14
N GLY A 69 6.36 4.23 -8.02
CA GLY A 69 7.72 4.17 -8.51
C GLY A 69 8.70 3.79 -7.42
N ASP A 70 9.98 4.01 -7.71
CA ASP A 70 11.06 3.62 -6.81
C ASP A 70 10.95 4.28 -5.43
N GLY A 71 10.56 5.56 -5.40
CA GLY A 71 10.41 6.27 -4.13
C GLY A 71 9.34 5.67 -3.24
N THR A 72 8.24 5.24 -3.84
CA THR A 72 7.16 4.59 -3.08
C THR A 72 7.59 3.24 -2.57
N LEU A 73 8.32 2.47 -3.38
CA LEU A 73 8.84 1.17 -2.96
C LEU A 73 9.81 1.33 -1.80
N LEU A 74 10.69 2.33 -1.86
CA LEU A 74 11.63 2.59 -0.78
C LEU A 74 10.90 2.96 0.51
N ARG A 75 9.91 3.84 0.41
CA ARG A 75 9.11 4.25 1.55
C ARG A 75 8.41 3.07 2.20
N ALA A 76 7.84 2.19 1.38
CA ALA A 76 7.16 1.01 1.87
C ALA A 76 8.14 0.07 2.57
N ALA A 77 9.34 -0.08 2.03
CA ALA A 77 10.36 -0.92 2.65
C ALA A 77 10.78 -0.39 4.01
N GLU A 78 10.87 0.94 4.14
CA GLU A 78 11.21 1.55 5.42
C GLU A 78 10.17 1.29 6.49
N VAL A 79 8.90 1.24 6.09
CA VAL A 79 7.80 0.95 7.02
C VAL A 79 7.71 -0.53 7.33
N ALA A 80 7.96 -1.38 6.33
CA ALA A 80 7.82 -2.82 6.48
C ALA A 80 8.94 -3.42 7.34
N ARG A 81 10.14 -2.86 7.25
CA ARG A 81 11.32 -3.44 7.91
C ARG A 81 11.18 -3.58 9.43
N PRO A 82 10.76 -2.53 10.17
CA PRO A 82 10.63 -2.68 11.62
C PRO A 82 9.61 -3.74 12.03
N ALA A 83 8.62 -3.97 11.19
CA ALA A 83 7.56 -4.94 11.49
C ALA A 83 7.90 -6.35 11.02
N GLY A 84 8.99 -6.50 10.25
CA GLY A 84 9.32 -7.79 9.67
C GLY A 84 8.30 -8.27 8.66
N ALA A 85 7.53 -7.35 8.07
CA ALA A 85 6.45 -7.71 7.14
C ALA A 85 7.00 -7.91 5.73
N PRO A 86 6.49 -8.89 5.00
CA PRO A 86 6.86 -9.05 3.59
C PRO A 86 6.36 -7.87 2.77
N LEU A 87 7.14 -7.49 1.77
CA LEU A 87 6.84 -6.38 0.89
C LEU A 87 6.57 -6.88 -0.52
N PHE A 88 5.41 -6.51 -1.07
CA PHE A 88 5.08 -6.77 -2.45
C PHE A 88 4.96 -5.43 -3.18
N GLY A 89 5.76 -5.23 -4.21
CA GLY A 89 5.78 -3.95 -4.90
C GLY A 89 5.36 -4.06 -6.36
N ILE A 90 4.56 -3.10 -6.81
CA ILE A 90 4.17 -2.96 -8.21
C ILE A 90 4.69 -1.61 -8.68
N ASN A 91 5.60 -1.63 -9.64
CA ASN A 91 6.18 -0.42 -10.17
C ASN A 91 5.36 0.08 -11.35
N LEU A 92 4.47 1.05 -11.06
CA LEU A 92 3.58 1.59 -12.07
C LEU A 92 4.24 2.62 -12.98
N GLY A 93 5.38 3.16 -12.54
CA GLY A 93 6.07 4.17 -13.33
C GLY A 93 6.90 3.61 -14.47
N LYS A 94 7.06 2.29 -14.51
CA LYS A 94 7.92 1.65 -15.49
C LYS A 94 7.20 0.56 -16.24
N VAL A 95 5.93 0.77 -16.49
CA VAL A 95 5.13 -0.27 -17.10
C VAL A 95 5.72 -0.81 -18.40
N GLY A 96 6.17 0.07 -19.25
CA GLY A 96 6.68 -0.36 -20.53
C GLY A 96 7.91 -1.23 -20.45
N PHE A 97 8.68 -1.08 -19.37
CA PHE A 97 9.92 -1.77 -19.29
C PHE A 97 9.79 -3.17 -18.75
N LEU A 98 8.66 -3.50 -18.25
CA LEU A 98 8.46 -4.86 -17.83
C LEU A 98 8.57 -5.85 -18.94
N ALA A 99 8.49 -5.38 -20.14
CA ALA A 99 8.62 -6.26 -21.26
C ALA A 99 10.02 -6.83 -21.40
N GLU A 100 10.98 -6.23 -20.73
CA GLU A 100 12.29 -6.73 -20.89
C GLU A 100 12.86 -7.51 -19.83
#